data_7526a3d175d0dd44330d8c3ccb67e384
#
_entry.id   7526a3d175d0dd44330d8c3ccb67e384
#
_cell.length_a   1.000
_cell.length_b   1.000
_cell.length_c   1.000
_cell.angle_alpha   90.00
_cell.angle_beta   90.00
_cell.angle_gamma   90.00
#
_symmetry.space_group_name_H-M   'P 1'
#
loop_
_entity.id
_entity.type
_entity.pdbx_description
1 polymer ?
#
loop_
_entity_poly.entity_id
_entity_poly.type
_entity_poly.pdbx_seq_one_letter_code
_entity_poly.pdbx_strand_id
1 'polypeptide(L)'
;MSGSALPGSALPGVRLGRLVRHGDSRGAFREVWRASAFPALTVAQTGAPDGLEPHFVQANLSSSAAGVLRGLHYHRRQLDYWVVASGRALVALVDVRPVASGAAGRAPVETHELSADDWVVIPTGVAHGFLALEPLELLYLVTNEFDGSDELGFAWDDPAVGVPWPVIDVTPDGRPILSDRDRSNPSLAELVASLRA
;
A
#
# COMPACT_ATOMS: atom_id res chain seq x y z
N MET A 1 -23.95 -15.21 -1.91
CA MET A 1 -23.13 -15.27 -0.68
C MET A 1 -22.69 -13.85 -0.40
N SER A 2 -23.13 -13.26 0.71
CA SER A 2 -22.71 -11.92 1.13
C SER A 2 -21.25 -12.00 1.54
N GLY A 3 -20.36 -11.43 0.73
CA GLY A 3 -18.97 -11.26 1.11
C GLY A 3 -18.92 -10.44 2.41
N SER A 4 -18.20 -10.92 3.42
CA SER A 4 -17.90 -10.19 4.63
C SER A 4 -17.21 -8.88 4.21
N ALA A 5 -17.73 -7.75 4.67
CA ALA A 5 -17.05 -6.47 4.47
C ALA A 5 -15.66 -6.55 5.12
N LEU A 6 -14.64 -6.02 4.44
CA LEU A 6 -13.32 -5.90 5.05
C LEU A 6 -13.41 -5.00 6.29
N PRO A 7 -12.68 -5.32 7.37
CA PRO A 7 -12.60 -4.41 8.52
C PRO A 7 -12.04 -3.06 8.05
N GLY A 8 -12.64 -1.97 8.54
CA GLY A 8 -12.13 -0.63 8.26
C GLY A 8 -10.75 -0.43 8.88
N SER A 9 -10.00 0.55 8.37
CA SER A 9 -8.73 1.01 8.97
C SER A 9 -8.98 2.09 10.02
N ALA A 10 -8.19 2.10 11.09
CA ALA A 10 -8.11 3.20 12.05
C ALA A 10 -7.12 4.29 11.60
N LEU A 11 -6.27 4.02 10.59
CA LEU A 11 -5.33 5.01 10.05
C LEU A 11 -6.07 6.07 9.24
N PRO A 12 -5.93 7.37 9.57
CA PRO A 12 -6.68 8.43 8.91
C PRO A 12 -6.43 8.48 7.40
N GLY A 13 -7.52 8.42 6.61
CA GLY A 13 -7.49 8.47 5.15
C GLY A 13 -7.28 7.12 4.46
N VAL A 14 -6.88 6.08 5.16
CA VAL A 14 -6.85 4.71 4.62
C VAL A 14 -8.28 4.19 4.46
N ARG A 15 -8.56 3.58 3.33
CA ARG A 15 -9.87 2.95 3.04
C ARG A 15 -9.65 1.59 2.41
N LEU A 16 -10.46 0.63 2.81
CA LEU A 16 -10.46 -0.73 2.26
C LEU A 16 -11.86 -1.09 1.77
N GLY A 17 -11.92 -1.98 0.81
CA GLY A 17 -13.18 -2.51 0.34
C GLY A 17 -12.98 -3.64 -0.66
N ARG A 18 -14.06 -4.06 -1.27
CA ARG A 18 -14.08 -5.14 -2.26
C ARG A 18 -14.84 -4.71 -3.50
N LEU A 19 -14.31 -5.04 -4.67
CA LEU A 19 -14.96 -4.81 -5.95
C LEU A 19 -16.25 -5.65 -6.06
N VAL A 20 -17.24 -5.09 -6.72
CA VAL A 20 -18.43 -5.86 -7.10
C VAL A 20 -18.08 -6.75 -8.29
N ARG A 21 -18.30 -8.05 -8.12
CA ARG A 21 -18.05 -9.06 -9.15
C ARG A 21 -19.36 -9.44 -9.83
N HIS A 22 -19.43 -9.21 -11.13
CA HIS A 22 -20.54 -9.61 -12.00
C HIS A 22 -20.14 -10.85 -12.78
N GLY A 23 -20.65 -12.03 -12.39
CA GLY A 23 -20.33 -13.33 -13.01
C GLY A 23 -21.44 -13.84 -13.90
N ASP A 24 -21.08 -14.50 -15.02
CA ASP A 24 -21.99 -15.27 -15.88
C ASP A 24 -21.26 -16.52 -16.44
N SER A 25 -21.87 -17.23 -17.38
CA SER A 25 -21.28 -18.45 -17.98
C SER A 25 -19.98 -18.22 -18.75
N ARG A 26 -19.61 -16.99 -19.05
CA ARG A 26 -18.37 -16.62 -19.75
C ARG A 26 -17.24 -16.26 -18.80
N GLY A 27 -17.54 -16.03 -17.51
CA GLY A 27 -16.55 -15.60 -16.51
C GLY A 27 -17.07 -14.50 -15.61
N ALA A 28 -16.25 -13.49 -15.31
CA ALA A 28 -16.64 -12.40 -14.44
C ALA A 28 -16.10 -11.04 -14.92
N PHE A 29 -16.92 -10.01 -14.78
CA PHE A 29 -16.57 -8.62 -15.00
C PHE A 29 -16.51 -7.88 -13.66
N ARG A 30 -15.56 -6.95 -13.54
CA ARG A 30 -15.41 -6.04 -12.40
C ARG A 30 -15.08 -4.65 -12.92
N GLU A 31 -15.71 -3.65 -12.39
CA GLU A 31 -15.25 -2.29 -12.56
C GLU A 31 -14.17 -2.02 -11.50
N VAL A 32 -12.95 -1.80 -11.95
CA VAL A 32 -11.81 -1.59 -11.05
C VAL A 32 -11.78 -0.17 -10.52
N TRP A 33 -12.09 0.81 -11.39
CA TRP A 33 -12.06 2.21 -11.05
C TRP A 33 -13.02 3.01 -11.94
N ARG A 34 -13.60 4.05 -11.35
CA ARG A 34 -14.38 5.06 -12.04
C ARG A 34 -14.23 6.39 -11.32
N ALA A 35 -13.88 7.45 -12.03
CA ALA A 35 -13.64 8.77 -11.45
C ALA A 35 -14.85 9.27 -10.63
N SER A 36 -16.07 9.13 -11.15
CA SER A 36 -17.29 9.59 -10.48
C SER A 36 -17.70 8.79 -9.23
N ALA A 37 -17.20 7.59 -9.05
CA ALA A 37 -17.46 6.74 -7.89
C ALA A 37 -16.39 6.87 -6.81
N PHE A 38 -15.22 7.40 -7.15
CA PHE A 38 -14.20 7.73 -6.17
C PHE A 38 -14.61 9.02 -5.48
N PRO A 39 -14.84 9.04 -4.16
CA PRO A 39 -15.11 10.28 -3.45
C PRO A 39 -13.94 11.23 -3.69
N ALA A 40 -14.24 12.53 -3.84
CA ALA A 40 -13.23 13.56 -4.02
C ALA A 40 -12.10 13.35 -3.00
N LEU A 41 -10.91 13.06 -3.50
CA LEU A 41 -9.71 12.92 -2.66
C LEU A 41 -9.37 14.34 -2.23
N THR A 42 -9.30 14.60 -0.95
CA THR A 42 -8.93 15.93 -0.48
C THR A 42 -7.44 16.19 -0.70
N VAL A 43 -7.04 17.44 -0.85
CA VAL A 43 -5.62 17.87 -0.93
C VAL A 43 -4.79 17.25 0.20
N ALA A 44 -5.35 17.19 1.41
CA ALA A 44 -4.71 16.55 2.57
C ALA A 44 -4.45 15.04 2.40
N GLN A 45 -5.17 14.37 1.52
CA GLN A 45 -5.02 12.93 1.26
C GLN A 45 -4.04 12.63 0.13
N THR A 46 -3.83 13.59 -0.76
CA THR A 46 -3.04 13.37 -1.98
C THR A 46 -1.77 14.22 -2.06
N GLY A 47 -1.62 15.23 -1.17
CA GLY A 47 -0.54 16.20 -1.28
C GLY A 47 -0.57 17.04 -2.57
N ALA A 48 -1.69 16.98 -3.34
CA ALA A 48 -1.84 17.77 -4.55
C ALA A 48 -1.78 19.27 -4.23
N PRO A 49 -1.24 20.11 -5.13
CA PRO A 49 -1.28 21.55 -4.97
C PRO A 49 -2.71 22.07 -4.84
N ASP A 50 -2.88 23.16 -4.10
CA ASP A 50 -4.17 23.81 -3.93
C ASP A 50 -4.85 24.10 -5.28
N GLY A 51 -6.11 23.71 -5.41
CA GLY A 51 -6.93 23.96 -6.59
C GLY A 51 -6.86 22.90 -7.69
N LEU A 52 -6.10 21.82 -7.50
CA LEU A 52 -6.13 20.65 -8.39
C LEU A 52 -6.94 19.53 -7.75
N GLU A 53 -7.98 19.06 -8.44
CA GLU A 53 -8.66 17.82 -8.07
C GLU A 53 -7.67 16.66 -8.27
N PRO A 54 -7.34 15.92 -7.19
CA PRO A 54 -6.42 14.79 -7.31
C PRO A 54 -7.06 13.69 -8.16
N HIS A 55 -6.35 13.25 -9.18
CA HIS A 55 -6.79 12.17 -10.06
C HIS A 55 -5.65 11.18 -10.31
N PHE A 56 -6.00 9.95 -10.64
CA PHE A 56 -5.01 8.96 -10.99
C PHE A 56 -4.47 9.24 -12.40
N VAL A 57 -3.15 9.28 -12.51
CA VAL A 57 -2.43 9.61 -13.76
C VAL A 57 -1.63 8.43 -14.32
N GLN A 58 -1.33 7.44 -13.49
CA GLN A 58 -0.58 6.25 -13.91
C GLN A 58 -1.22 4.99 -13.30
N ALA A 59 -1.25 3.92 -14.07
CA ALA A 59 -1.66 2.59 -13.63
C ALA A 59 -0.54 1.59 -13.90
N ASN A 60 -0.25 0.73 -12.93
CA ASN A 60 0.77 -0.30 -13.02
C ASN A 60 0.19 -1.65 -12.63
N LEU A 61 0.71 -2.72 -13.21
CA LEU A 61 0.43 -4.09 -12.82
C LEU A 61 1.75 -4.77 -12.42
N SER A 62 1.82 -5.30 -11.21
CA SER A 62 2.98 -6.04 -10.73
C SER A 62 2.63 -7.48 -10.44
N SER A 63 3.48 -8.39 -10.91
CA SER A 63 3.44 -9.82 -10.60
C SER A 63 4.48 -10.15 -9.54
N SER A 64 4.11 -10.95 -8.56
CA SER A 64 5.00 -11.38 -7.47
C SER A 64 4.80 -12.87 -7.18
N ALA A 65 5.89 -13.61 -7.06
CA ALA A 65 5.83 -14.98 -6.57
C ALA A 65 5.47 -14.99 -5.07
N ALA A 66 4.99 -16.12 -4.56
CA ALA A 66 4.81 -16.29 -3.11
C ALA A 66 6.14 -16.06 -2.36
N GLY A 67 6.09 -15.41 -1.21
CA GLY A 67 7.25 -15.03 -0.41
C GLY A 67 7.93 -13.73 -0.83
N VAL A 68 7.54 -13.09 -1.93
CA VAL A 68 8.04 -11.77 -2.32
C VAL A 68 7.46 -10.71 -1.38
N LEU A 69 8.32 -9.87 -0.81
CA LEU A 69 7.94 -8.66 -0.10
C LEU A 69 8.42 -7.44 -0.88
N ARG A 70 7.52 -6.47 -1.07
CA ARG A 70 7.81 -5.15 -1.63
C ARG A 70 7.46 -4.08 -0.61
N GLY A 71 8.41 -3.24 -0.26
CA GLY A 71 8.21 -2.18 0.75
C GLY A 71 9.32 -2.16 1.82
N LEU A 72 9.20 -1.33 2.89
CA LEU A 72 8.10 -0.40 3.06
C LEU A 72 8.38 0.90 2.27
N HIS A 73 7.53 1.23 1.33
CA HIS A 73 7.67 2.42 0.50
C HIS A 73 6.91 3.59 1.12
N TYR A 74 7.38 4.80 0.89
CA TYR A 74 6.79 6.02 1.44
C TYR A 74 6.78 7.11 0.38
N HIS A 75 5.66 7.82 0.25
CA HIS A 75 5.49 8.92 -0.68
C HIS A 75 5.06 10.20 0.04
N ARG A 76 5.68 11.32 -0.35
CA ARG A 76 5.32 12.67 0.15
C ARG A 76 4.12 13.25 -0.59
N ARG A 77 3.93 12.87 -1.86
CA ARG A 77 2.98 13.49 -2.79
C ARG A 77 2.01 12.51 -3.41
N GLN A 78 2.36 11.23 -3.49
CA GLN A 78 1.59 10.22 -4.17
C GLN A 78 0.59 9.56 -3.22
N LEU A 79 -0.65 9.42 -3.69
CA LEU A 79 -1.65 8.51 -3.15
C LEU A 79 -1.70 7.27 -4.02
N ASP A 80 -1.81 6.11 -3.40
CA ASP A 80 -1.95 4.83 -4.06
C ASP A 80 -3.36 4.26 -3.90
N TYR A 81 -3.87 3.65 -4.96
CA TYR A 81 -5.05 2.80 -4.95
C TYR A 81 -4.66 1.41 -5.45
N TRP A 82 -4.62 0.44 -4.57
CA TRP A 82 -4.24 -0.93 -4.88
C TRP A 82 -5.47 -1.82 -5.02
N VAL A 83 -5.43 -2.74 -5.98
CA VAL A 83 -6.43 -3.78 -6.20
C VAL A 83 -5.71 -5.10 -6.40
N VAL A 84 -6.04 -6.10 -5.59
CA VAL A 84 -5.57 -7.47 -5.80
C VAL A 84 -6.35 -8.08 -6.97
N ALA A 85 -5.69 -8.23 -8.11
CA ALA A 85 -6.30 -8.83 -9.29
C ALA A 85 -6.39 -10.36 -9.18
N SER A 86 -5.37 -10.99 -8.58
CA SER A 86 -5.35 -12.42 -8.24
C SER A 86 -4.36 -12.72 -7.11
N GLY A 87 -4.53 -13.84 -6.44
CA GLY A 87 -3.69 -14.25 -5.32
C GLY A 87 -4.12 -13.63 -3.99
N ARG A 88 -3.17 -13.60 -3.04
CA ARG A 88 -3.39 -13.13 -1.67
C ARG A 88 -2.12 -12.50 -1.10
N ALA A 89 -2.27 -11.40 -0.40
CA ALA A 89 -1.15 -10.67 0.22
C ALA A 89 -1.48 -10.23 1.64
N LEU A 90 -0.47 -10.19 2.52
CA LEU A 90 -0.52 -9.39 3.73
C LEU A 90 0.02 -8.00 3.40
N VAL A 91 -0.84 -6.99 3.46
CA VAL A 91 -0.49 -5.58 3.28
C VAL A 91 -0.18 -4.98 4.64
N ALA A 92 0.97 -4.31 4.76
CA ALA A 92 1.35 -3.52 5.92
C ALA A 92 1.23 -2.03 5.61
N LEU A 93 0.64 -1.29 6.54
CA LEU A 93 0.44 0.16 6.49
C LEU A 93 1.02 0.79 7.74
N VAL A 94 1.85 1.81 7.58
CA VAL A 94 2.55 2.50 8.68
C VAL A 94 2.32 4.00 8.55
N ASP A 95 1.59 4.60 9.45
CA ASP A 95 1.36 6.05 9.43
C ASP A 95 2.60 6.80 9.96
N VAL A 96 3.38 7.35 9.04
CA VAL A 96 4.62 8.08 9.37
C VAL A 96 4.33 9.53 9.80
N ARG A 97 3.17 10.09 9.49
CA ARG A 97 2.81 11.50 9.73
C ARG A 97 2.96 11.93 11.19
N PRO A 98 2.51 11.16 12.21
CA PRO A 98 2.65 11.56 13.62
C PRO A 98 4.12 11.60 14.07
N VAL A 99 4.96 10.67 13.60
CA VAL A 99 6.39 10.67 13.96
C VAL A 99 7.16 11.72 13.16
N ALA A 100 6.82 11.94 11.90
CA ALA A 100 7.44 12.97 11.07
C ALA A 100 7.19 14.38 11.62
N SER A 101 5.99 14.66 12.13
CA SER A 101 5.64 15.94 12.76
C SER A 101 6.13 16.08 14.21
N GLY A 102 6.62 15.01 14.83
CA GLY A 102 6.98 15.00 16.26
C GLY A 102 5.80 14.87 17.23
N ALA A 103 4.59 14.63 16.70
CA ALA A 103 3.38 14.46 17.53
C ALA A 103 3.32 13.12 18.27
N ALA A 104 4.07 12.10 17.81
CA ALA A 104 4.14 10.80 18.46
C ALA A 104 5.57 10.25 18.42
N GLY A 105 5.89 9.39 19.40
CA GLY A 105 7.19 8.68 19.46
C GLY A 105 7.22 7.37 18.66
N ARG A 106 6.06 6.87 18.23
CA ARG A 106 5.93 5.63 17.46
C ARG A 106 4.90 5.79 16.35
N ALA A 107 5.21 5.21 15.18
CA ALA A 107 4.29 5.18 14.05
C ALA A 107 3.19 4.12 14.28
N PRO A 108 1.90 4.45 14.10
CA PRO A 108 0.83 3.47 14.07
C PRO A 108 1.01 2.47 12.92
N VAL A 109 0.76 1.19 13.20
CA VAL A 109 0.92 0.09 12.24
C VAL A 109 -0.38 -0.69 12.15
N GLU A 110 -0.80 -1.01 10.93
CA GLU A 110 -1.87 -1.96 10.65
C GLU A 110 -1.42 -2.98 9.60
N THR A 111 -1.98 -4.18 9.68
CA THR A 111 -1.83 -5.19 8.63
C THR A 111 -3.20 -5.70 8.21
N HIS A 112 -3.38 -5.90 6.91
CA HIS A 112 -4.61 -6.41 6.32
C HIS A 112 -4.29 -7.52 5.33
N GLU A 113 -4.93 -8.67 5.49
CA GLU A 113 -4.86 -9.71 4.49
C GLU A 113 -5.87 -9.39 3.38
N LEU A 114 -5.37 -9.18 2.16
CA LEU A 114 -6.15 -8.87 0.98
C LEU A 114 -6.09 -10.04 -0.01
N SER A 115 -7.21 -10.35 -0.61
CA SER A 115 -7.38 -11.39 -1.64
C SER A 115 -7.97 -10.81 -2.92
N ALA A 116 -8.10 -11.64 -3.95
CA ALA A 116 -8.65 -11.20 -5.24
C ALA A 116 -9.96 -10.39 -5.07
N ASP A 117 -10.03 -9.27 -5.77
CA ASP A 117 -11.10 -8.25 -5.75
C ASP A 117 -11.06 -7.30 -4.53
N ASP A 118 -10.19 -7.52 -3.54
CA ASP A 118 -9.99 -6.55 -2.45
C ASP A 118 -9.14 -5.36 -2.91
N TRP A 119 -9.42 -4.20 -2.32
CA TRP A 119 -8.70 -2.97 -2.63
C TRP A 119 -8.39 -2.15 -1.39
N VAL A 120 -7.36 -1.32 -1.47
CA VAL A 120 -6.98 -0.34 -0.45
C VAL A 120 -6.59 0.98 -1.08
N VAL A 121 -7.05 2.10 -0.48
CA VAL A 121 -6.57 3.47 -0.75
C VAL A 121 -5.58 3.83 0.34
N ILE A 122 -4.39 4.26 -0.06
CA ILE A 122 -3.29 4.60 0.83
C ILE A 122 -2.94 6.08 0.61
N PRO A 123 -3.22 6.96 1.58
CA PRO A 123 -2.94 8.38 1.44
C PRO A 123 -1.45 8.68 1.57
N THR A 124 -1.05 9.85 1.12
CA THR A 124 0.30 10.41 1.33
C THR A 124 0.70 10.34 2.80
N GLY A 125 1.98 10.05 3.07
CA GLY A 125 2.51 9.96 4.43
C GLY A 125 2.21 8.66 5.16
N VAL A 126 1.46 7.73 4.55
CA VAL A 126 1.31 6.34 5.02
C VAL A 126 2.26 5.45 4.22
N ALA A 127 3.30 4.97 4.88
CA ALA A 127 4.19 3.98 4.29
C ALA A 127 3.47 2.64 4.15
N HIS A 128 3.82 1.90 3.09
CA HIS A 128 3.11 0.69 2.73
C HIS A 128 4.03 -0.34 2.09
N GLY A 129 3.62 -1.58 2.22
CA GLY A 129 4.26 -2.72 1.58
C GLY A 129 3.36 -3.94 1.65
N PHE A 130 3.76 -4.99 0.97
CA PHE A 130 3.04 -6.25 1.04
C PHE A 130 3.99 -7.45 1.00
N LEU A 131 3.57 -8.52 1.65
CA LEU A 131 4.10 -9.86 1.49
C LEU A 131 3.12 -10.68 0.67
N ALA A 132 3.55 -11.19 -0.48
CA ALA A 132 2.76 -12.11 -1.29
C ALA A 132 2.67 -13.47 -0.58
N LEU A 133 1.48 -13.82 -0.07
CA LEU A 133 1.22 -15.12 0.57
C LEU A 133 1.02 -16.23 -0.46
N GLU A 134 0.60 -15.87 -1.66
CA GLU A 134 0.42 -16.69 -2.85
C GLU A 134 0.97 -15.94 -4.07
N PRO A 135 1.15 -16.57 -5.25
CA PRO A 135 1.43 -15.81 -6.48
C PRO A 135 0.39 -14.70 -6.66
N LEU A 136 0.86 -13.45 -6.78
CA LEU A 136 0.05 -12.25 -6.67
C LEU A 136 0.14 -11.40 -7.94
N GLU A 137 -1.02 -10.95 -8.43
CA GLU A 137 -1.13 -9.86 -9.40
C GLU A 137 -1.77 -8.66 -8.70
N LEU A 138 -1.02 -7.58 -8.58
CA LEU A 138 -1.45 -6.34 -7.95
C LEU A 138 -1.52 -5.22 -8.99
N LEU A 139 -2.74 -4.72 -9.25
CA LEU A 139 -2.97 -3.49 -9.99
C LEU A 139 -2.93 -2.32 -9.02
N TYR A 140 -2.20 -1.26 -9.39
CA TYR A 140 -2.23 -0.03 -8.60
C TYR A 140 -2.26 1.22 -9.47
N LEU A 141 -3.13 2.16 -9.09
CA LEU A 141 -3.27 3.46 -9.69
C LEU A 141 -2.68 4.49 -8.74
N VAL A 142 -1.96 5.47 -9.29
CA VAL A 142 -1.23 6.48 -8.52
C VAL A 142 -1.53 7.88 -9.03
N THR A 143 -1.49 8.86 -8.11
CA THR A 143 -1.80 10.26 -8.42
C THR A 143 -0.61 11.05 -8.99
N ASN A 144 0.58 10.46 -9.03
CA ASN A 144 1.78 11.06 -9.60
C ASN A 144 2.40 10.10 -10.61
N GLU A 145 2.88 10.61 -11.74
CA GLU A 145 3.71 9.81 -12.63
C GLU A 145 5.07 9.53 -11.98
N PHE A 146 5.59 8.33 -12.24
CA PHE A 146 6.90 7.91 -11.71
C PHE A 146 8.02 8.75 -12.32
N ASP A 147 8.71 9.53 -11.49
CA ASP A 147 9.89 10.30 -11.86
C ASP A 147 11.13 9.97 -11.00
N GLY A 148 10.99 9.01 -10.07
CA GLY A 148 12.04 8.60 -9.15
C GLY A 148 12.29 9.57 -7.98
N SER A 149 11.64 10.74 -7.93
CA SER A 149 11.92 11.77 -6.92
C SER A 149 11.15 11.60 -5.61
N ASP A 150 10.07 10.81 -5.62
CA ASP A 150 9.21 10.55 -4.44
C ASP A 150 9.20 9.05 -4.03
N GLU A 151 10.26 8.35 -4.38
CA GLU A 151 10.46 6.93 -4.13
C GLU A 151 11.25 6.71 -2.82
N LEU A 152 10.68 7.09 -1.69
CA LEU A 152 11.26 6.91 -0.38
C LEU A 152 10.84 5.57 0.24
N GLY A 153 11.40 5.24 1.39
CA GLY A 153 11.06 4.03 2.12
C GLY A 153 11.93 3.81 3.33
N PHE A 154 11.63 2.76 4.06
CA PHE A 154 12.47 2.29 5.19
C PHE A 154 12.44 0.77 5.31
N ALA A 155 13.33 0.22 6.12
CA ALA A 155 13.54 -1.21 6.27
C ALA A 155 12.23 -1.93 6.64
N TRP A 156 11.90 -2.98 5.91
CA TRP A 156 10.69 -3.79 6.09
C TRP A 156 10.60 -4.44 7.47
N ASP A 157 11.75 -4.73 8.09
CA ASP A 157 11.92 -5.38 9.39
C ASP A 157 12.41 -4.42 10.48
N ASP A 158 12.23 -3.10 10.30
CA ASP A 158 12.62 -2.11 11.30
C ASP A 158 11.99 -2.42 12.67
N PRO A 159 12.80 -2.71 13.71
CA PRO A 159 12.28 -3.10 15.02
C PRO A 159 11.55 -1.97 15.74
N ALA A 160 11.81 -0.70 15.40
CA ALA A 160 11.07 0.44 15.94
C ALA A 160 9.63 0.51 15.42
N VAL A 161 9.37 -0.08 14.25
CA VAL A 161 8.05 -0.21 13.64
C VAL A 161 7.38 -1.50 14.09
N GLY A 162 8.07 -2.63 13.93
CA GLY A 162 7.61 -3.94 14.38
C GLY A 162 6.39 -4.43 13.62
N VAL A 163 6.41 -4.38 12.28
CA VAL A 163 5.36 -4.99 11.46
C VAL A 163 5.29 -6.49 11.76
N PRO A 164 4.12 -7.05 12.11
CA PRO A 164 3.97 -8.46 12.45
C PRO A 164 3.90 -9.34 11.19
N TRP A 165 5.01 -9.42 10.44
CA TRP A 165 5.10 -10.31 9.29
C TRP A 165 4.98 -11.76 9.72
N PRO A 166 4.23 -12.61 8.99
CA PRO A 166 4.13 -14.04 9.28
C PRO A 166 5.45 -14.76 8.95
N VAL A 167 5.60 -15.96 9.48
CA VAL A 167 6.65 -16.89 9.03
C VAL A 167 6.42 -17.22 7.55
N ILE A 168 7.50 -17.26 6.78
CA ILE A 168 7.45 -17.48 5.34
C ILE A 168 7.90 -18.91 5.05
N ASP A 169 6.96 -19.82 4.91
CA ASP A 169 7.23 -21.26 4.71
C ASP A 169 7.67 -21.60 3.27
N VAL A 170 7.46 -20.67 2.32
CA VAL A 170 7.77 -20.90 0.90
C VAL A 170 9.20 -20.55 0.52
N THR A 171 9.99 -19.98 1.42
CA THR A 171 11.42 -19.67 1.23
C THR A 171 12.28 -20.56 2.12
N PRO A 172 13.45 -21.05 1.64
CA PRO A 172 14.27 -22.01 2.38
C PRO A 172 14.81 -21.50 3.73
N ASP A 173 15.01 -20.19 3.86
CA ASP A 173 15.55 -19.53 5.06
C ASP A 173 14.47 -18.80 5.90
N GLY A 174 13.20 -18.93 5.51
CA GLY A 174 12.07 -18.27 6.17
C GLY A 174 12.06 -16.75 6.02
N ARG A 175 12.90 -16.20 5.14
CA ARG A 175 12.99 -14.74 4.89
C ARG A 175 12.28 -14.36 3.59
N PRO A 176 11.76 -13.12 3.48
CA PRO A 176 11.14 -12.68 2.24
C PRO A 176 12.14 -12.52 1.10
N ILE A 177 11.65 -12.70 -0.12
CA ILE A 177 12.36 -12.35 -1.34
C ILE A 177 12.22 -10.85 -1.56
N LEU A 178 13.35 -10.13 -1.53
CA LEU A 178 13.41 -8.67 -1.63
C LEU A 178 14.17 -8.23 -2.88
N SER A 179 13.82 -7.06 -3.41
CA SER A 179 14.69 -6.34 -4.34
C SER A 179 15.95 -5.81 -3.62
N ASP A 180 16.99 -5.44 -4.38
CA ASP A 180 18.18 -4.82 -3.80
C ASP A 180 17.85 -3.47 -3.16
N ARG A 181 16.90 -2.73 -3.74
CA ARG A 181 16.37 -1.48 -3.17
C ARG A 181 15.75 -1.73 -1.80
N ASP A 182 14.80 -2.67 -1.69
CA ASP A 182 14.09 -2.92 -0.43
C ASP A 182 15.01 -3.47 0.66
N ARG A 183 16.09 -4.17 0.26
CA ARG A 183 17.15 -4.62 1.17
C ARG A 183 17.98 -3.49 1.74
N SER A 184 18.19 -2.41 0.98
CA SER A 184 19.05 -1.29 1.32
C SER A 184 18.32 -0.08 1.88
N ASN A 185 17.01 -0.18 2.10
CA ASN A 185 16.22 0.89 2.68
C ASN A 185 16.76 1.30 4.08
N PRO A 186 16.80 2.61 4.40
CA PRO A 186 17.23 3.11 5.71
C PRO A 186 16.25 2.68 6.81
N SER A 187 16.59 2.98 8.05
CA SER A 187 15.64 2.89 9.17
C SER A 187 14.54 3.95 9.08
N LEU A 188 13.41 3.73 9.77
CA LEU A 188 12.37 4.75 9.90
C LEU A 188 12.93 6.05 10.50
N ALA A 189 13.84 5.95 11.47
CA ALA A 189 14.44 7.12 12.11
C ALA A 189 15.25 7.96 11.10
N GLU A 190 16.01 7.33 10.22
CA GLU A 190 16.78 8.01 9.15
C GLU A 190 15.83 8.62 8.11
N LEU A 191 14.76 7.90 7.71
CA LEU A 191 13.74 8.48 6.84
C LEU A 191 13.13 9.73 7.49
N VAL A 192 12.68 9.65 8.75
CA VAL A 192 12.07 10.80 9.45
C VAL A 192 13.05 11.98 9.56
N ALA A 193 14.32 11.71 9.81
CA ALA A 193 15.36 12.76 9.82
C ALA A 193 15.46 13.46 8.45
N SER A 194 15.42 12.70 7.36
CA SER A 194 15.45 13.27 5.99
C SER A 194 14.19 14.04 5.61
N LEU A 195 13.04 13.70 6.20
CA LEU A 195 11.77 14.41 5.96
C LEU A 195 11.73 15.79 6.64
N ARG A 196 12.56 16.00 7.67
CA ARG A 196 12.62 17.23 8.45
C ARG A 196 13.74 18.18 8.01
N ALA A 197 14.68 17.69 7.19
CA ALA A 197 15.78 18.46 6.62
C ALA A 197 15.31 19.32 5.43
#